data_8bc23c9f69b30d66d8e604986abe8c31
#
_entry.id   8bc23c9f69b30d66d8e604986abe8c31
#
_cell.length_a   1.000
_cell.length_b   1.000
_cell.length_c   1.000
_cell.angle_alpha   90.00
_cell.angle_beta   90.00
_cell.angle_gamma   90.00
#
_symmetry.space_group_name_H-M   'P 1'
#
loop_
_entity.id
_entity.type
_entity.pdbx_description
1 polymer ?
#
loop_
_entity_poly.entity_id
_entity_poly.type
_entity_poly.pdbx_seq_one_letter_code
_entity_poly.pdbx_strand_id
1 'polypeptide(L)'
;MSFDLIVKGGTLPDGRVADIGISGETIRAIEPRLDAEAGRVIDATGDLVSAPFVDPHFHMDATLSYGIPRINRSGLLLEGIALWGELKPLLTHEAVKQRALDYCDWAVSMGLLAIRTHVDTCDDRLLAVEALLEVKKEIAPYIDLQLVAFPQDGFYRDPTARQNTLRALDMGVD
;
A
#
# COMPACT_ATOMS: atom_id res chain seq x y z
N MET A 1 27.39 -18.99 13.36
CA MET A 1 26.71 -17.74 12.94
C MET A 1 25.46 -17.61 13.79
N SER A 2 25.13 -16.42 14.25
CA SER A 2 23.86 -16.15 14.93
C SER A 2 22.97 -15.33 14.00
N PHE A 3 21.67 -15.55 14.06
CA PHE A 3 20.65 -14.79 13.32
C PHE A 3 19.76 -14.01 14.30
N ASP A 4 19.14 -12.93 13.83
CA ASP A 4 18.14 -12.24 14.63
C ASP A 4 16.83 -13.03 14.64
N LEU A 5 16.52 -13.67 13.50
CA LEU A 5 15.34 -14.50 13.31
C LEU A 5 15.67 -15.72 12.45
N ILE A 6 15.14 -16.88 12.83
CA ILE A 6 15.07 -18.07 11.97
C ILE A 6 13.59 -18.44 11.78
N VAL A 7 13.18 -18.60 10.53
CA VAL A 7 11.90 -19.23 10.15
C VAL A 7 12.21 -20.67 9.80
N LYS A 8 11.66 -21.64 10.56
CA LYS A 8 11.98 -23.07 10.43
C LYS A 8 10.90 -23.85 9.70
N GLY A 9 11.33 -24.74 8.83
CA GLY A 9 10.47 -25.77 8.22
C GLY A 9 9.41 -25.26 7.25
N GLY A 10 9.56 -24.02 6.76
CA GLY A 10 8.61 -23.43 5.84
C GLY A 10 8.69 -24.00 4.44
N THR A 11 7.54 -24.15 3.77
CA THR A 11 7.48 -24.55 2.36
C THR A 11 7.64 -23.30 1.48
N LEU A 12 8.67 -23.29 0.65
CA LEU A 12 8.92 -22.19 -0.31
C LEU A 12 7.99 -22.32 -1.54
N PRO A 13 7.83 -21.25 -2.35
CA PRO A 13 6.98 -21.26 -3.55
C PRO A 13 7.38 -22.32 -4.61
N ASP A 14 8.64 -22.74 -4.60
CA ASP A 14 9.16 -23.81 -5.47
C ASP A 14 8.93 -25.24 -4.91
N GLY A 15 8.27 -25.37 -3.77
CA GLY A 15 7.94 -26.64 -3.11
C GLY A 15 9.04 -27.17 -2.19
N ARG A 16 10.20 -26.55 -2.10
CA ARG A 16 11.24 -26.95 -1.14
C ARG A 16 10.84 -26.59 0.29
N VAL A 17 11.14 -27.47 1.23
CA VAL A 17 11.07 -27.16 2.66
C VAL A 17 12.44 -26.67 3.11
N ALA A 18 12.49 -25.52 3.76
CA ALA A 18 13.74 -24.91 4.19
C ALA A 18 13.59 -24.07 5.46
N ASP A 19 14.73 -23.87 6.14
CA ASP A 19 14.90 -22.87 7.18
C ASP A 19 15.45 -21.57 6.55
N ILE A 20 14.99 -20.43 7.03
CA ILE A 20 15.40 -19.12 6.55
C ILE A 20 16.03 -18.35 7.71
N GLY A 21 17.32 -18.00 7.58
CA GLY A 21 18.06 -17.20 8.56
C GLY A 21 18.13 -15.74 8.15
N ILE A 22 17.72 -14.84 9.06
CA ILE A 22 17.60 -13.40 8.84
C ILE A 22 18.49 -12.67 9.83
N SER A 23 19.24 -11.66 9.35
CA SER A 23 20.01 -10.74 10.19
C SER A 23 19.77 -9.31 9.71
N GLY A 24 19.29 -8.44 10.61
CA GLY A 24 18.74 -7.14 10.26
C GLY A 24 17.57 -7.30 9.29
N GLU A 25 17.62 -6.58 8.19
CA GLU A 25 16.59 -6.59 7.14
C GLU A 25 16.92 -7.54 5.97
N THR A 26 17.88 -8.46 6.16
CA THR A 26 18.40 -9.28 5.05
C THR A 26 18.29 -10.76 5.36
N ILE A 27 17.76 -11.54 4.40
CA ILE A 27 17.86 -12.98 4.38
C ILE A 27 19.33 -13.34 4.12
N ARG A 28 19.96 -14.05 5.06
CA ARG A 28 21.39 -14.46 5.01
C ARG A 28 21.59 -15.90 4.62
N ALA A 29 20.60 -16.75 4.88
CA ALA A 29 20.67 -18.16 4.56
C ALA A 29 19.28 -18.71 4.24
N ILE A 30 19.22 -19.62 3.28
CA ILE A 30 18.05 -20.49 2.97
C ILE A 30 18.62 -21.88 2.81
N GLU A 31 18.43 -22.74 3.79
CA GLU A 31 19.02 -24.07 3.85
C GLU A 31 17.98 -25.13 4.24
N PRO A 32 18.14 -26.38 3.86
CA PRO A 32 17.22 -27.44 4.30
C PRO A 32 17.10 -27.54 5.82
N ARG A 33 18.15 -27.14 6.54
CA ARG A 33 18.20 -27.06 8.00
C ARG A 33 19.28 -26.09 8.44
N LEU A 34 18.96 -25.21 9.39
CA LEU A 34 19.90 -24.29 10.05
C LEU A 34 20.10 -24.74 11.51
N ASP A 35 21.30 -25.26 11.79
CA ASP A 35 21.75 -25.52 13.16
C ASP A 35 22.53 -24.30 13.67
N ALA A 36 21.80 -23.23 14.01
CA ALA A 36 22.34 -21.96 14.46
C ALA A 36 21.48 -21.37 15.58
N GLU A 37 22.11 -20.50 16.40
CA GLU A 37 21.37 -19.72 17.38
C GLU A 37 20.64 -18.55 16.72
N ALA A 38 19.48 -18.19 17.25
CA ALA A 38 18.72 -17.02 16.81
C ALA A 38 18.07 -16.31 18.00
N GLY A 39 17.93 -14.98 17.87
CA GLY A 39 17.20 -14.19 18.85
C GLY A 39 15.70 -14.56 18.93
N ARG A 40 15.13 -14.96 17.79
CA ARG A 40 13.74 -15.46 17.67
C ARG A 40 13.68 -16.59 16.67
N VAL A 41 12.80 -17.56 16.95
CA VAL A 41 12.48 -18.66 16.01
C VAL A 41 10.99 -18.67 15.77
N ILE A 42 10.60 -18.78 14.49
CA ILE A 42 9.22 -19.01 14.05
C ILE A 42 9.16 -20.41 13.47
N ASP A 43 8.30 -21.28 13.98
CA ASP A 43 8.00 -22.57 13.40
C ASP A 43 6.96 -22.36 12.30
N ALA A 44 7.36 -22.60 11.05
CA ALA A 44 6.53 -22.54 9.86
C ALA A 44 6.28 -23.92 9.25
N THR A 45 6.41 -24.98 10.05
CA THR A 45 6.20 -26.35 9.59
C THR A 45 4.78 -26.53 9.08
N GLY A 46 4.65 -26.85 7.78
CA GLY A 46 3.37 -27.01 7.09
C GLY A 46 2.81 -25.71 6.51
N ASP A 47 3.44 -24.56 6.76
CA ASP A 47 3.03 -23.28 6.20
C ASP A 47 3.80 -22.94 4.93
N LEU A 48 3.17 -22.14 4.07
CA LEU A 48 3.84 -21.52 2.92
C LEU A 48 4.57 -20.26 3.38
N VAL A 49 5.84 -20.15 3.01
CA VAL A 49 6.65 -18.93 3.23
C VAL A 49 6.97 -18.32 1.87
N SER A 50 6.43 -17.14 1.61
CA SER A 50 6.60 -16.41 0.36
C SER A 50 7.04 -14.97 0.61
N ALA A 51 7.45 -14.28 -0.47
CA ALA A 51 7.52 -12.82 -0.45
C ALA A 51 6.14 -12.21 -0.14
N PRO A 52 6.09 -11.01 0.44
CA PRO A 52 4.83 -10.32 0.68
C PRO A 52 4.11 -10.00 -0.63
N PHE A 53 2.79 -9.78 -0.53
CA PHE A 53 2.02 -9.31 -1.67
C PHE A 53 2.35 -7.86 -2.02
N VAL A 54 2.20 -7.54 -3.30
CA VAL A 54 2.36 -6.19 -3.86
C VAL A 54 1.07 -5.81 -4.57
N ASP A 55 0.50 -4.66 -4.25
CA ASP A 55 -0.58 -4.06 -5.02
C ASP A 55 -0.01 -2.99 -5.96
N PRO A 56 0.09 -3.28 -7.27
CA PRO A 56 0.72 -2.37 -8.23
C PRO A 56 -0.20 -1.25 -8.71
N HIS A 57 -1.50 -1.27 -8.37
CA HIS A 57 -2.47 -0.27 -8.82
C HIS A 57 -3.65 -0.14 -7.86
N PHE A 58 -3.60 0.86 -7.01
CA PHE A 58 -4.61 1.15 -6.01
C PHE A 58 -5.02 2.64 -6.04
N HIS A 59 -6.16 2.97 -5.44
CA HIS A 59 -6.65 4.34 -5.22
C HIS A 59 -6.94 4.55 -3.72
N MET A 60 -5.88 4.86 -2.96
CA MET A 60 -5.96 4.98 -1.50
C MET A 60 -6.75 6.20 -1.05
N ASP A 61 -6.80 7.24 -1.88
CA ASP A 61 -7.63 8.44 -1.66
C ASP A 61 -9.13 8.12 -1.57
N ALA A 62 -9.57 7.07 -2.30
CA ALA A 62 -10.96 6.60 -2.31
C ALA A 62 -11.21 5.38 -1.43
N THR A 63 -10.18 4.83 -0.77
CA THR A 63 -10.34 3.59 0.03
C THR A 63 -11.37 3.76 1.14
N LEU A 64 -12.05 2.65 1.50
CA LEU A 64 -13.03 2.55 2.60
C LEU A 64 -14.13 3.63 2.54
N SER A 65 -14.47 4.13 1.34
CA SER A 65 -15.52 5.12 1.13
C SER A 65 -16.84 4.52 0.62
N TYR A 66 -16.99 3.20 0.62
CA TYR A 66 -18.21 2.55 0.14
C TYR A 66 -19.44 3.08 0.86
N GLY A 67 -20.45 3.48 0.07
CA GLY A 67 -21.70 4.07 0.57
C GLY A 67 -21.65 5.57 0.80
N ILE A 68 -20.51 6.23 0.56
CA ILE A 68 -20.36 7.68 0.73
C ILE A 68 -20.05 8.32 -0.64
N PRO A 69 -20.81 9.33 -1.07
CA PRO A 69 -22.07 9.85 -0.50
C PRO A 69 -23.25 8.93 -0.75
N ARG A 70 -23.14 7.96 -1.64
CA ARG A 70 -24.17 6.97 -2.00
C ARG A 70 -23.52 5.68 -2.52
N ILE A 71 -24.33 4.66 -2.75
CA ILE A 71 -23.87 3.37 -3.27
C ILE A 71 -23.82 3.42 -4.81
N ASN A 72 -22.79 2.83 -5.42
CA ASN A 72 -22.76 2.48 -6.83
C ASN A 72 -23.78 1.35 -7.09
N ARG A 73 -24.87 1.66 -7.78
CA ARG A 73 -25.96 0.72 -8.02
C ARG A 73 -25.82 -0.07 -9.30
N SER A 74 -25.15 0.51 -10.30
CA SER A 74 -24.97 -0.15 -11.61
C SER A 74 -23.80 -1.12 -11.62
N GLY A 75 -22.84 -0.95 -10.71
CA GLY A 75 -21.56 -1.67 -10.73
C GLY A 75 -20.64 -1.24 -11.88
N LEU A 76 -20.99 -0.20 -12.64
CA LEU A 76 -20.21 0.27 -13.77
C LEU A 76 -19.13 1.26 -13.33
N LEU A 77 -18.01 1.25 -14.05
CA LEU A 77 -16.89 2.18 -13.84
C LEU A 77 -17.32 3.65 -13.93
N LEU A 78 -18.14 4.01 -14.90
CA LEU A 78 -18.58 5.40 -15.10
C LEU A 78 -19.39 5.93 -13.91
N GLU A 79 -20.21 5.09 -13.26
CA GLU A 79 -20.87 5.48 -12.03
C GLU A 79 -19.88 5.63 -10.88
N GLY A 80 -18.85 4.78 -10.82
CA GLY A 80 -17.76 4.90 -9.85
C GLY A 80 -17.01 6.22 -10.00
N ILE A 81 -16.72 6.65 -11.22
CA ILE A 81 -16.07 7.95 -11.50
C ILE A 81 -16.98 9.11 -11.10
N ALA A 82 -18.30 9.02 -11.39
CA ALA A 82 -19.25 10.03 -10.96
C ALA A 82 -19.33 10.13 -9.43
N LEU A 83 -19.37 8.98 -8.74
CA LEU A 83 -19.34 8.93 -7.27
C LEU A 83 -18.07 9.56 -6.69
N TRP A 84 -16.92 9.33 -7.31
CA TRP A 84 -15.68 9.99 -6.92
C TRP A 84 -15.78 11.51 -7.05
N GLY A 85 -16.36 12.01 -8.15
CA GLY A 85 -16.63 13.44 -8.34
C GLY A 85 -17.58 14.02 -7.28
N GLU A 86 -18.56 13.24 -6.80
CA GLU A 86 -19.47 13.63 -5.72
C GLU A 86 -18.79 13.57 -4.34
N LEU A 87 -17.85 12.65 -4.13
CA LEU A 87 -17.11 12.47 -2.87
C LEU A 87 -16.03 13.54 -2.70
N LYS A 88 -15.29 13.91 -3.75
CA LYS A 88 -14.18 14.87 -3.69
C LYS A 88 -14.49 16.11 -2.86
N PRO A 89 -15.59 16.86 -3.09
CA PRO A 89 -15.88 18.07 -2.31
C PRO A 89 -16.09 17.82 -0.82
N LEU A 90 -16.45 16.59 -0.45
CA LEU A 90 -16.73 16.18 0.94
C LEU A 90 -15.49 15.68 1.68
N LEU A 91 -14.38 15.50 0.99
CA LEU A 91 -13.14 15.01 1.60
C LEU A 91 -12.60 16.03 2.60
N THR A 92 -12.15 15.49 3.73
CA THR A 92 -11.31 16.19 4.69
C THR A 92 -9.97 15.48 4.82
N HIS A 93 -8.91 16.21 5.12
CA HIS A 93 -7.57 15.67 5.31
C HIS A 93 -7.59 14.51 6.32
N GLU A 94 -8.22 14.73 7.47
CA GLU A 94 -8.31 13.74 8.55
C GLU A 94 -9.04 12.47 8.12
N ALA A 95 -10.17 12.60 7.39
CA ALA A 95 -10.93 11.45 6.93
C ALA A 95 -10.16 10.62 5.89
N VAL A 96 -9.42 11.25 4.98
CA VAL A 96 -8.56 10.54 4.02
C VAL A 96 -7.44 9.82 4.74
N LYS A 97 -6.74 10.51 5.64
CA LYS A 97 -5.64 9.96 6.43
C LYS A 97 -6.10 8.74 7.24
N GLN A 98 -7.20 8.88 8.00
CA GLN A 98 -7.68 7.80 8.85
C GLN A 98 -8.08 6.57 8.03
N ARG A 99 -8.85 6.72 6.94
CA ARG A 99 -9.23 5.59 6.09
C ARG A 99 -8.01 4.90 5.46
N ALA A 100 -7.00 5.67 5.08
CA ALA A 100 -5.76 5.12 4.54
C ALA A 100 -4.99 4.30 5.59
N LEU A 101 -4.90 4.77 6.83
CA LEU A 101 -4.28 4.03 7.94
C LEU A 101 -5.06 2.74 8.26
N ASP A 102 -6.39 2.82 8.37
CA ASP A 102 -7.25 1.65 8.61
C ASP A 102 -7.07 0.60 7.49
N TYR A 103 -6.95 1.05 6.24
CA TYR A 103 -6.65 0.15 5.12
C TYR A 103 -5.26 -0.48 5.23
N CYS A 104 -4.25 0.29 5.63
CA CYS A 104 -2.89 -0.23 5.81
C CYS A 104 -2.84 -1.33 6.88
N ASP A 105 -3.58 -1.19 7.97
CA ASP A 105 -3.70 -2.24 8.98
C ASP A 105 -4.31 -3.53 8.42
N TRP A 106 -5.34 -3.41 7.59
CA TRP A 106 -5.91 -4.56 6.89
C TRP A 106 -4.91 -5.16 5.89
N ALA A 107 -4.23 -4.33 5.11
CA ALA A 107 -3.24 -4.77 4.13
C ALA A 107 -2.15 -5.61 4.78
N VAL A 108 -1.57 -5.14 5.89
CA VAL A 108 -0.55 -5.87 6.65
C VAL A 108 -1.08 -7.20 7.17
N SER A 109 -2.31 -7.22 7.71
CA SER A 109 -2.93 -8.45 8.23
C SER A 109 -3.12 -9.53 7.16
N MET A 110 -3.15 -9.12 5.89
CA MET A 110 -3.28 -10.00 4.72
C MET A 110 -1.94 -10.26 4.00
N GLY A 111 -0.82 -9.78 4.56
CA GLY A 111 0.51 -9.96 3.97
C GLY A 111 0.84 -9.03 2.80
N LEU A 112 0.09 -7.94 2.60
CA LEU A 112 0.35 -6.92 1.58
C LEU A 112 1.26 -5.84 2.19
N LEU A 113 2.50 -5.72 1.70
CA LEU A 113 3.51 -4.82 2.27
C LEU A 113 4.06 -3.80 1.28
N ALA A 114 3.62 -3.81 0.02
CA ALA A 114 4.00 -2.80 -0.96
C ALA A 114 2.79 -2.38 -1.78
N ILE A 115 2.54 -1.07 -1.89
CA ILE A 115 1.36 -0.51 -2.54
C ILE A 115 1.78 0.63 -3.45
N ARG A 116 1.34 0.59 -4.72
CA ARG A 116 1.39 1.74 -5.61
C ARG A 116 -0.01 2.34 -5.71
N THR A 117 -0.21 3.50 -5.10
CA THR A 117 -1.49 4.21 -5.12
C THR A 117 -1.46 5.40 -6.08
N HIS A 118 -2.52 5.53 -6.86
CA HIS A 118 -2.75 6.63 -7.79
C HIS A 118 -3.65 7.66 -7.07
N VAL A 119 -3.11 8.87 -6.87
CA VAL A 119 -3.79 9.94 -6.11
C VAL A 119 -4.33 10.98 -7.07
N ASP A 120 -5.63 11.26 -7.00
CA ASP A 120 -6.27 12.23 -7.89
C ASP A 120 -5.74 13.65 -7.64
N THR A 121 -5.20 14.25 -8.71
CA THR A 121 -4.70 15.62 -8.71
C THR A 121 -5.68 16.63 -9.30
N CYS A 122 -6.92 16.23 -9.60
CA CYS A 122 -7.98 17.12 -10.09
C CYS A 122 -8.71 17.87 -8.96
N ASP A 123 -8.30 17.69 -7.70
CA ASP A 123 -8.76 18.50 -6.57
C ASP A 123 -7.75 19.64 -6.33
N ASP A 124 -8.17 20.90 -6.53
CA ASP A 124 -7.33 22.07 -6.40
C ASP A 124 -6.71 22.24 -5.00
N ARG A 125 -7.31 21.65 -3.99
CA ARG A 125 -6.79 21.64 -2.62
C ARG A 125 -5.59 20.71 -2.46
N LEU A 126 -5.41 19.71 -3.35
CA LEU A 126 -4.43 18.63 -3.22
C LEU A 126 -4.51 17.89 -1.86
N LEU A 127 -5.68 17.92 -1.23
CA LEU A 127 -5.91 17.45 0.13
C LEU A 127 -5.53 15.97 0.30
N ALA A 128 -5.91 15.12 -0.68
CA ALA A 128 -5.56 13.71 -0.64
C ALA A 128 -4.05 13.48 -0.82
N VAL A 129 -3.38 14.30 -1.62
CA VAL A 129 -1.92 14.26 -1.78
C VAL A 129 -1.23 14.54 -0.45
N GLU A 130 -1.62 15.64 0.24
CA GLU A 130 -1.05 16.00 1.54
C GLU A 130 -1.26 14.90 2.58
N ALA A 131 -2.50 14.43 2.72
CA ALA A 131 -2.85 13.37 3.67
C ALA A 131 -2.07 12.07 3.43
N LEU A 132 -1.94 11.64 2.17
CA LEU A 132 -1.24 10.39 1.84
C LEU A 132 0.29 10.51 1.92
N LEU A 133 0.87 11.70 1.74
CA LEU A 133 2.29 11.93 2.03
C LEU A 133 2.58 11.82 3.54
N GLU A 134 1.66 12.22 4.41
CA GLU A 134 1.78 11.97 5.85
C GLU A 134 1.65 10.48 6.17
N VAL A 135 0.64 9.80 5.62
CA VAL A 135 0.46 8.35 5.76
C VAL A 135 1.72 7.60 5.34
N LYS A 136 2.30 7.94 4.18
CA LYS A 136 3.55 7.32 3.69
C LYS A 136 4.67 7.38 4.72
N LYS A 137 4.83 8.50 5.41
CA LYS A 137 5.85 8.66 6.45
C LYS A 137 5.55 7.81 7.69
N GLU A 138 4.28 7.74 8.07
CA GLU A 138 3.83 7.04 9.28
C GLU A 138 3.94 5.51 9.12
N ILE A 139 3.58 4.97 7.94
CA ILE A 139 3.60 3.53 7.67
C ILE A 139 4.95 3.01 7.14
N ALA A 140 5.92 3.88 6.84
CA ALA A 140 7.22 3.52 6.28
C ALA A 140 7.94 2.35 7.00
N PRO A 141 7.78 2.13 8.33
CA PRO A 141 8.40 0.99 9.00
C PRO A 141 7.86 -0.38 8.58
N TYR A 142 6.68 -0.48 7.93
CA TYR A 142 6.03 -1.76 7.65
C TYR A 142 5.34 -1.87 6.28
N ILE A 143 5.09 -0.77 5.57
CA ILE A 143 4.59 -0.76 4.19
C ILE A 143 5.43 0.16 3.32
N ASP A 144 5.84 -0.33 2.15
CA ASP A 144 6.40 0.50 1.09
C ASP A 144 5.26 1.11 0.26
N LEU A 145 5.04 2.42 0.42
CA LEU A 145 3.98 3.15 -0.28
C LEU A 145 4.56 4.07 -1.35
N GLN A 146 4.26 3.75 -2.60
CA GLN A 146 4.53 4.63 -3.75
C GLN A 146 3.25 5.42 -4.07
N LEU A 147 3.39 6.74 -4.15
CA LEU A 147 2.32 7.67 -4.55
C LEU A 147 2.56 8.09 -6.00
N VAL A 148 1.55 7.95 -6.85
CA VAL A 148 1.60 8.37 -8.26
C VAL A 148 0.60 9.49 -8.48
N ALA A 149 1.04 10.61 -9.03
CA ALA A 149 0.17 11.72 -9.39
C ALA A 149 -0.76 11.31 -10.55
N PHE A 150 -2.07 11.32 -10.29
CA PHE A 150 -3.07 10.79 -11.21
C PHE A 150 -4.16 11.82 -11.50
N PRO A 151 -4.11 12.51 -12.65
CA PRO A 151 -5.17 13.43 -13.05
C PRO A 151 -6.39 12.66 -13.55
N GLN A 152 -7.30 12.28 -12.65
CA GLN A 152 -8.47 11.42 -12.90
C GLN A 152 -9.31 11.89 -14.09
N ASP A 153 -9.50 13.19 -14.22
CA ASP A 153 -10.32 13.78 -15.29
C ASP A 153 -9.55 14.10 -16.58
N GLY A 154 -8.23 13.81 -16.58
CA GLY A 154 -7.32 13.95 -17.73
C GLY A 154 -6.40 15.17 -17.63
N PHE A 155 -5.10 14.93 -17.88
CA PHE A 155 -4.02 15.91 -17.73
C PHE A 155 -4.17 17.17 -18.63
N TYR A 156 -4.71 17.01 -19.83
CA TYR A 156 -4.89 18.10 -20.79
C TYR A 156 -6.31 18.65 -20.84
N ARG A 157 -7.23 18.05 -20.11
CA ARG A 157 -8.63 18.44 -20.13
C ARG A 157 -8.90 19.74 -19.40
N ASP A 158 -8.15 19.96 -18.33
CA ASP A 158 -8.26 21.12 -17.48
C ASP A 158 -6.85 21.70 -17.19
N PRO A 159 -6.61 22.99 -17.45
CA PRO A 159 -5.33 23.64 -17.11
C PRO A 159 -4.97 23.49 -15.63
N THR A 160 -5.95 23.52 -14.74
CA THR A 160 -5.76 23.35 -13.29
C THR A 160 -5.26 21.94 -12.97
N ALA A 161 -5.83 20.89 -13.58
CA ALA A 161 -5.37 19.51 -13.38
C ALA A 161 -3.90 19.33 -13.73
N ARG A 162 -3.45 19.92 -14.85
CA ARG A 162 -2.03 19.94 -15.22
C ARG A 162 -1.16 20.63 -14.18
N GLN A 163 -1.56 21.81 -13.74
CA GLN A 163 -0.81 22.57 -12.75
C GLN A 163 -0.75 21.85 -11.41
N ASN A 164 -1.85 21.27 -10.97
CA ASN A 164 -1.92 20.49 -9.73
C ASN A 164 -1.07 19.23 -9.79
N THR A 165 -1.05 18.54 -10.94
CA THR A 165 -0.16 17.38 -11.13
C THR A 165 1.30 17.79 -10.96
N LEU A 166 1.75 18.90 -11.56
CA LEU A 166 3.11 19.40 -11.39
C LEU A 166 3.40 19.77 -9.92
N ARG A 167 2.44 20.43 -9.24
CA ARG A 167 2.59 20.73 -7.81
C ARG A 167 2.70 19.45 -6.96
N ALA A 168 1.92 18.41 -7.26
CA ALA A 168 2.01 17.12 -6.55
C ALA A 168 3.40 16.48 -6.73
N LEU A 169 3.97 16.54 -7.94
CA LEU A 169 5.35 16.08 -8.19
C LEU A 169 6.36 16.87 -7.35
N ASP A 170 6.23 18.20 -7.28
CA ASP A 170 7.08 19.06 -6.44
C ASP A 170 6.95 18.73 -4.94
N MET A 171 5.81 18.21 -4.50
CA MET A 171 5.57 17.74 -3.13
C MET A 171 6.19 16.36 -2.83
N GLY A 172 6.69 15.64 -3.82
CA GLY A 172 7.35 14.35 -3.67
C GLY A 172 6.46 13.14 -3.98
N VAL A 173 5.45 13.33 -4.81
CA VAL A 173 4.69 12.25 -5.47
C VAL A 173 5.39 11.89 -6.78
N ASP A 174 5.37 10.62 -7.19
CA ASP A 174 5.96 10.14 -8.45
C ASP A 174 5.06 10.41 -9.67
#